data_9a6d1e22156f47c67b8c4e5f18b63b8e
#
_entry.id   9a6d1e22156f47c67b8c4e5f18b63b8e
#
_cell.length_a   1.000
_cell.length_b   1.000
_cell.length_c   1.000
_cell.angle_alpha   90.00
_cell.angle_beta   90.00
_cell.angle_gamma   90.00
#
_symmetry.space_group_name_H-M   'P 1'
#
loop_
_entity.id
_entity.type
_entity.pdbx_description
1 polymer ?
#
loop_
_entity_poly.entity_id
_entity_poly.type
_entity_poly.pdbx_seq_one_letter_code
_entity_poly.pdbx_strand_id
1 'polypeptide(L)'
;ITTVQHIHGWMKGPYANVHNAASAVLSAYKDMGMRTSYCFAVREQNHFVYEDNEEFCKRLPPDVGPLMAAHLKAQEMPFNEFMTLFDELTEANTSPLVKIQLAPANLHWMTDEGLQAIHEKACAANVPMHMHLLETAYQKEYARRRTGTTAIKHLEKLGLLGPNMTIGHGVWLTEEDIDITAATGTCVCHNCSSN
;
A
#
# COMPACT_ATOMS: atom_id res chain seq x y z
N ILE A 1 0.89 -1.64 -24.85
CA ILE A 1 0.43 -1.43 -23.45
C ILE A 1 -1.06 -1.15 -23.50
N THR A 2 -1.84 -1.95 -22.82
CA THR A 2 -3.31 -1.83 -22.80
C THR A 2 -3.82 -1.13 -21.53
N THR A 3 -3.11 -1.29 -20.42
CA THR A 3 -3.47 -0.70 -19.13
C THR A 3 -2.20 -0.44 -18.32
N VAL A 4 -2.16 0.67 -17.61
CA VAL A 4 -1.12 1.00 -16.62
C VAL A 4 -1.69 0.74 -15.24
N GLN A 5 -0.97 -0.02 -14.41
CA GLN A 5 -1.22 -0.03 -12.97
C GLN A 5 -0.26 0.98 -12.34
N HIS A 6 -0.82 2.03 -11.74
CA HIS A 6 -0.05 3.08 -11.10
C HIS A 6 -0.27 3.06 -9.60
N ILE A 7 0.80 2.75 -8.86
CA ILE A 7 0.80 2.83 -7.41
C ILE A 7 1.61 4.07 -7.02
N HIS A 8 0.92 5.11 -6.55
CA HIS A 8 1.55 6.37 -6.16
C HIS A 8 2.12 6.25 -4.74
N GLY A 9 3.42 6.00 -4.63
CA GLY A 9 4.08 5.69 -3.36
C GLY A 9 4.53 6.89 -2.53
N TRP A 10 4.60 8.08 -3.11
CA TRP A 10 5.23 9.27 -2.50
C TRP A 10 4.24 10.34 -2.06
N MET A 11 3.00 9.97 -1.84
CA MET A 11 1.99 10.91 -1.36
C MET A 11 2.22 11.17 0.13
N LYS A 12 2.77 12.33 0.44
CA LYS A 12 3.13 12.76 1.79
C LYS A 12 2.70 14.19 2.04
N GLY A 13 2.43 14.50 3.29
CA GLY A 13 2.11 15.83 3.75
C GLY A 13 0.63 16.08 3.91
N PRO A 14 0.22 17.35 4.04
CA PRO A 14 -1.18 17.69 4.30
C PRO A 14 -2.12 17.13 3.24
N TYR A 15 -3.30 16.71 3.65
CA TYR A 15 -4.36 16.14 2.80
C TYR A 15 -4.54 16.87 1.46
N ALA A 16 -4.60 18.20 1.50
CA ALA A 16 -4.81 18.99 0.28
C ALA A 16 -3.71 18.78 -0.79
N ASN A 17 -2.45 18.59 -0.36
CA ASN A 17 -1.36 18.34 -1.30
C ASN A 17 -1.48 16.96 -1.93
N VAL A 18 -1.85 15.97 -1.13
CA VAL A 18 -2.05 14.58 -1.56
C VAL A 18 -3.22 14.50 -2.54
N HIS A 19 -4.34 15.14 -2.21
CA HIS A 19 -5.52 15.23 -3.06
C HIS A 19 -5.21 15.91 -4.41
N ASN A 20 -4.51 17.06 -4.37
CA ASN A 20 -4.13 17.78 -5.59
C ASN A 20 -3.19 16.96 -6.49
N ALA A 21 -2.21 16.28 -5.90
CA ALA A 21 -1.30 15.42 -6.64
C ALA A 21 -2.04 14.23 -7.30
N ALA A 22 -2.92 13.56 -6.57
CA ALA A 22 -3.74 12.47 -7.11
C ALA A 22 -4.63 12.95 -8.26
N SER A 23 -5.32 14.06 -8.07
CA SER A 23 -6.21 14.66 -9.07
C SER A 23 -5.46 15.05 -10.34
N ALA A 24 -4.24 15.61 -10.22
CA ALA A 24 -3.40 15.94 -11.35
C ALA A 24 -2.97 14.70 -12.15
N VAL A 25 -2.59 13.61 -11.46
CA VAL A 25 -2.23 12.36 -12.11
C VAL A 25 -3.41 11.74 -12.84
N LEU A 26 -4.60 11.74 -12.23
CA LEU A 26 -5.83 11.24 -12.86
C LEU A 26 -6.22 12.05 -14.09
N SER A 27 -6.08 13.38 -14.02
CA SER A 27 -6.30 14.27 -15.17
C SER A 27 -5.35 13.95 -16.31
N ALA A 28 -4.07 13.76 -16.01
CA ALA A 28 -3.07 13.42 -17.02
C ALA A 28 -3.40 12.11 -17.75
N TYR A 29 -3.83 11.07 -17.04
CA TYR A 29 -4.25 9.82 -17.66
C TYR A 29 -5.52 9.98 -18.52
N LYS A 30 -6.46 10.77 -18.07
CA LYS A 30 -7.66 11.12 -18.84
C LYS A 30 -7.30 11.82 -20.13
N ASP A 31 -6.43 12.84 -20.06
CA ASP A 31 -6.02 13.66 -21.21
C ASP A 31 -5.24 12.84 -22.24
N MET A 32 -4.45 11.87 -21.77
CA MET A 32 -3.72 10.92 -22.63
C MET A 32 -4.59 9.79 -23.21
N GLY A 33 -5.84 9.65 -22.76
CA GLY A 33 -6.71 8.54 -23.15
C GLY A 33 -6.19 7.16 -22.69
N MET A 34 -5.43 7.09 -21.60
CA MET A 34 -4.85 5.85 -21.11
C MET A 34 -5.80 5.10 -20.16
N ARG A 35 -5.89 3.77 -20.35
CA ARG A 35 -6.47 2.91 -19.33
C ARG A 35 -5.53 2.82 -18.14
N THR A 36 -6.06 3.13 -16.97
CA THR A 36 -5.27 3.16 -15.75
C THR A 36 -6.03 2.53 -14.58
N SER A 37 -5.33 1.70 -13.84
CA SER A 37 -5.71 1.28 -12.50
C SER A 37 -4.84 2.08 -11.53
N TYR A 38 -5.41 3.10 -10.91
CA TYR A 38 -4.70 4.01 -10.03
C TYR A 38 -4.96 3.70 -8.57
N CYS A 39 -3.93 3.68 -7.77
CA CYS A 39 -4.03 3.66 -6.32
C CYS A 39 -2.91 4.50 -5.67
N PHE A 40 -3.14 4.89 -4.44
CA PHE A 40 -2.15 5.53 -3.59
C PHE A 40 -1.77 4.61 -2.44
N ALA A 41 -0.50 4.64 -2.05
CA ALA A 41 0.02 3.79 -1.00
C ALA A 41 -0.42 4.30 0.38
N VAL A 42 -1.25 3.53 1.06
CA VAL A 42 -1.66 3.82 2.45
C VAL A 42 -0.58 3.36 3.41
N ARG A 43 -0.15 4.23 4.30
CA ARG A 43 0.83 3.96 5.36
C ARG A 43 0.36 4.61 6.64
N GLU A 44 0.27 3.86 7.73
CA GLU A 44 -0.18 4.36 9.03
C GLU A 44 0.86 4.22 10.14
N GLN A 45 1.94 3.45 9.89
CA GLN A 45 3.00 3.22 10.88
C GLN A 45 4.36 2.99 10.21
N ASN A 46 5.43 3.00 10.99
CA ASN A 46 6.79 2.61 10.57
C ASN A 46 7.26 3.32 9.30
N HIS A 47 7.01 4.62 9.20
CA HIS A 47 7.16 5.39 7.95
C HIS A 47 8.57 5.41 7.38
N PHE A 48 9.59 5.16 8.21
CA PHE A 48 10.99 5.27 7.80
C PHE A 48 11.71 3.93 7.73
N VAL A 49 11.51 3.07 8.75
CA VAL A 49 12.17 1.77 8.87
C VAL A 49 11.16 0.70 9.30
N TYR A 50 11.63 -0.50 9.69
CA TYR A 50 10.78 -1.63 10.14
C TYR A 50 10.45 -1.59 11.64
N GLU A 51 10.38 -0.40 12.23
CA GLU A 51 10.05 -0.19 13.65
C GLU A 51 9.27 1.10 13.83
N ASP A 52 8.74 1.30 15.02
CA ASP A 52 8.01 2.50 15.40
C ASP A 52 8.85 3.77 15.18
N ASN A 53 8.20 4.83 14.68
CA ASN A 53 8.86 6.09 14.33
C ASN A 53 9.52 6.77 15.54
N GLU A 54 8.89 6.71 16.72
CA GLU A 54 9.43 7.36 17.93
C GLU A 54 10.65 6.58 18.45
N GLU A 55 10.56 5.24 18.46
CA GLU A 55 11.68 4.37 18.86
C GLU A 55 12.88 4.54 17.91
N PHE A 56 12.64 4.66 16.62
CA PHE A 56 13.68 4.98 15.66
C PHE A 56 14.34 6.34 15.97
N CYS A 57 13.53 7.39 16.16
CA CYS A 57 14.04 8.74 16.42
C CYS A 57 14.85 8.84 17.73
N LYS A 58 14.48 8.08 18.78
CA LYS A 58 15.22 8.01 20.06
C LYS A 58 16.65 7.47 19.91
N ARG A 59 16.90 6.65 18.88
CA ARG A 59 18.23 6.06 18.62
C ARG A 59 19.14 6.92 17.76
N LEU A 60 18.61 7.99 17.18
CA LEU A 60 19.40 8.95 16.40
C LEU A 60 20.23 9.87 17.31
N PRO A 61 21.28 10.49 16.79
CA PRO A 61 22.02 11.52 17.53
C PRO A 61 21.08 12.60 18.10
N PRO A 62 21.38 13.16 19.29
CA PRO A 62 20.49 14.09 19.99
C PRO A 62 20.08 15.34 19.20
N ASP A 63 20.90 15.77 18.26
CA ASP A 63 20.65 16.89 17.35
C ASP A 63 19.82 16.50 16.12
N VAL A 64 19.77 15.21 15.76
CA VAL A 64 19.05 14.68 14.57
C VAL A 64 17.68 14.14 14.94
N GLY A 65 17.57 13.42 16.05
CA GLY A 65 16.32 12.74 16.44
C GLY A 65 15.10 13.66 16.48
N PRO A 66 15.15 14.82 17.16
CA PRO A 66 14.02 15.75 17.19
C PRO A 66 13.65 16.32 15.82
N LEU A 67 14.64 16.58 14.95
CA LEU A 67 14.39 17.06 13.59
C LEU A 67 13.71 16.00 12.73
N MET A 68 14.12 14.74 12.87
CA MET A 68 13.50 13.62 12.17
C MET A 68 12.06 13.39 12.65
N ALA A 69 11.81 13.43 13.95
CA ALA A 69 10.48 13.30 14.52
C ALA A 69 9.53 14.40 14.01
N ALA A 70 9.99 15.65 13.99
CA ALA A 70 9.23 16.77 13.44
C ALA A 70 8.95 16.60 11.94
N HIS A 71 9.94 16.12 11.17
CA HIS A 71 9.79 15.85 9.75
C HIS A 71 8.75 14.75 9.48
N LEU A 72 8.81 13.64 10.20
CA LEU A 72 7.85 12.54 10.06
C LEU A 72 6.43 13.01 10.40
N LYS A 73 6.27 13.74 11.50
CA LYS A 73 4.97 14.29 11.90
C LYS A 73 4.39 15.27 10.87
N ALA A 74 5.23 16.11 10.25
CA ALA A 74 4.78 17.05 9.22
C ALA A 74 4.33 16.37 7.91
N GLN A 75 4.70 15.11 7.71
CA GLN A 75 4.34 14.32 6.54
C GLN A 75 3.27 13.27 6.82
N GLU A 76 2.82 13.18 8.06
CA GLU A 76 1.78 12.24 8.46
C GLU A 76 0.44 12.63 7.82
N MET A 77 -0.28 11.63 7.33
CA MET A 77 -1.67 11.74 6.94
C MET A 77 -2.46 10.70 7.74
N PRO A 78 -3.45 11.09 8.53
CA PRO A 78 -4.27 10.18 9.31
C PRO A 78 -4.96 9.12 8.44
N PHE A 79 -5.11 7.91 8.96
CA PHE A 79 -5.69 6.79 8.20
C PHE A 79 -7.07 7.10 7.62
N ASN A 80 -7.94 7.77 8.36
CA ASN A 80 -9.25 8.17 7.89
C ASN A 80 -9.21 9.15 6.70
N GLU A 81 -8.18 9.98 6.59
CA GLU A 81 -8.02 10.88 5.45
C GLU A 81 -7.67 10.11 4.16
N PHE A 82 -6.95 8.98 4.25
CA PHE A 82 -6.77 8.09 3.10
C PHE A 82 -8.08 7.50 2.60
N MET A 83 -8.98 7.15 3.52
CA MET A 83 -10.30 6.61 3.15
C MET A 83 -11.19 7.69 2.53
N THR A 84 -11.16 8.90 3.08
CA THR A 84 -11.83 10.08 2.50
C THR A 84 -11.31 10.38 1.10
N LEU A 85 -9.99 10.36 0.92
CA LEU A 85 -9.35 10.57 -0.39
C LEU A 85 -9.84 9.57 -1.43
N PHE A 86 -9.93 8.29 -1.06
CA PHE A 86 -10.45 7.26 -1.96
C PHE A 86 -11.89 7.58 -2.40
N ASP A 87 -12.75 7.97 -1.47
CA ASP A 87 -14.15 8.31 -1.78
C ASP A 87 -14.24 9.52 -2.70
N GLU A 88 -13.54 10.61 -2.37
CA GLU A 88 -13.55 11.85 -3.17
C GLU A 88 -12.99 11.63 -4.58
N LEU A 89 -11.88 10.91 -4.72
CA LEU A 89 -11.32 10.60 -6.03
C LEU A 89 -12.22 9.67 -6.85
N THR A 90 -12.90 8.74 -6.20
CA THR A 90 -13.84 7.84 -6.87
C THR A 90 -15.07 8.57 -7.33
N GLU A 91 -15.63 9.45 -6.51
CA GLU A 91 -16.78 10.28 -6.86
C GLU A 91 -16.47 11.28 -7.99
N ALA A 92 -15.30 11.91 -7.93
CA ALA A 92 -14.85 12.87 -8.95
C ALA A 92 -14.44 12.20 -10.28
N ASN A 93 -14.18 10.89 -10.29
CA ASN A 93 -13.72 10.20 -11.48
C ASN A 93 -14.84 9.97 -12.49
N THR A 94 -14.82 10.71 -13.57
CA THR A 94 -15.78 10.57 -14.70
C THR A 94 -15.22 9.78 -15.88
N SER A 95 -13.96 9.34 -15.83
CA SER A 95 -13.32 8.62 -16.93
C SER A 95 -13.64 7.12 -16.88
N PRO A 96 -14.22 6.54 -17.94
CA PRO A 96 -14.42 5.08 -17.99
C PRO A 96 -13.12 4.31 -18.17
N LEU A 97 -12.00 4.98 -18.48
CA LEU A 97 -10.69 4.38 -18.67
C LEU A 97 -9.88 4.31 -17.39
N VAL A 98 -10.26 5.08 -16.36
CA VAL A 98 -9.55 5.14 -15.09
C VAL A 98 -10.36 4.44 -14.00
N LYS A 99 -9.74 3.51 -13.29
CA LYS A 99 -10.28 2.89 -12.08
C LYS A 99 -9.40 3.25 -10.90
N ILE A 100 -10.04 3.57 -9.77
CA ILE A 100 -9.34 3.85 -8.52
C ILE A 100 -9.43 2.60 -7.65
N GLN A 101 -8.31 2.21 -7.06
CA GLN A 101 -8.14 1.05 -6.20
C GLN A 101 -7.59 1.47 -4.83
N LEU A 102 -7.58 0.56 -3.91
CA LEU A 102 -6.93 0.72 -2.60
C LEU A 102 -5.60 -0.05 -2.56
N ALA A 103 -4.59 0.56 -1.92
CA ALA A 103 -3.27 -0.05 -1.80
C ALA A 103 -2.73 0.09 -0.38
N PRO A 104 -2.97 -0.89 0.52
CA PRO A 104 -2.16 -1.00 1.72
C PRO A 104 -0.70 -1.22 1.28
N ALA A 105 0.19 -0.30 1.66
CA ALA A 105 1.49 -0.19 0.99
C ALA A 105 2.37 -1.43 1.18
N ASN A 106 2.46 -1.96 2.41
CA ASN A 106 3.19 -3.16 2.76
C ASN A 106 2.83 -3.59 4.19
N LEU A 107 3.12 -4.82 4.58
CA LEU A 107 2.82 -5.35 5.91
C LEU A 107 3.47 -4.53 7.05
N HIS A 108 4.68 -4.01 6.88
CA HIS A 108 5.34 -3.24 7.93
C HIS A 108 4.79 -1.81 8.08
N TRP A 109 4.10 -1.29 7.08
CA TRP A 109 3.49 0.03 7.10
C TRP A 109 2.03 0.05 7.57
N MET A 110 1.45 -1.11 7.82
CA MET A 110 0.03 -1.25 8.14
C MET A 110 -0.16 -2.02 9.45
N THR A 111 -1.16 -1.65 10.23
CA THR A 111 -1.69 -2.51 11.31
C THR A 111 -2.61 -3.59 10.72
N ASP A 112 -2.96 -4.61 11.50
CA ASP A 112 -3.91 -5.63 11.07
C ASP A 112 -5.31 -5.03 10.93
N GLU A 113 -5.67 -4.12 11.82
CA GLU A 113 -6.92 -3.35 11.79
C GLU A 113 -7.03 -2.48 10.53
N GLY A 114 -5.94 -1.78 10.18
CA GLY A 114 -5.89 -0.96 8.96
C GLY A 114 -6.00 -1.80 7.69
N LEU A 115 -5.34 -2.96 7.66
CA LEU A 115 -5.47 -3.92 6.57
C LEU A 115 -6.90 -4.40 6.39
N GLN A 116 -7.59 -4.77 7.48
CA GLN A 116 -8.97 -5.21 7.45
C GLN A 116 -9.92 -4.09 7.01
N ALA A 117 -9.73 -2.87 7.53
CA ALA A 117 -10.55 -1.72 7.16
C ALA A 117 -10.44 -1.37 5.65
N ILE A 118 -9.21 -1.45 5.09
CA ILE A 118 -9.00 -1.27 3.64
C ILE A 118 -9.68 -2.37 2.85
N HIS A 119 -9.60 -3.62 3.31
CA HIS A 119 -10.23 -4.76 2.64
C HIS A 119 -11.76 -4.62 2.63
N GLU A 120 -12.36 -4.30 3.75
CA GLU A 120 -13.81 -4.05 3.86
C GLU A 120 -14.25 -2.93 2.92
N LYS A 121 -13.48 -1.83 2.87
CA LYS A 121 -13.74 -0.70 1.96
C LYS A 121 -13.64 -1.12 0.51
N ALA A 122 -12.61 -1.89 0.14
CA ALA A 122 -12.42 -2.39 -1.22
C ALA A 122 -13.56 -3.33 -1.65
N CYS A 123 -13.99 -4.23 -0.77
CA CYS A 123 -15.13 -5.10 -1.00
C CYS A 123 -16.43 -4.32 -1.19
N ALA A 124 -16.70 -3.35 -0.32
CA ALA A 124 -17.90 -2.51 -0.40
C ALA A 124 -17.95 -1.68 -1.69
N ALA A 125 -16.79 -1.17 -2.14
CA ALA A 125 -16.65 -0.42 -3.39
C ALA A 125 -16.52 -1.31 -4.64
N ASN A 126 -16.41 -2.63 -4.47
CA ASN A 126 -16.15 -3.59 -5.55
C ASN A 126 -14.90 -3.21 -6.38
N VAL A 127 -13.80 -2.90 -5.71
CA VAL A 127 -12.51 -2.59 -6.31
C VAL A 127 -11.44 -3.55 -5.83
N PRO A 128 -10.40 -3.85 -6.64
CA PRO A 128 -9.28 -4.65 -6.18
C PRO A 128 -8.36 -3.87 -5.23
N MET A 129 -7.48 -4.62 -4.57
CA MET A 129 -6.40 -4.10 -3.76
C MET A 129 -5.04 -4.45 -4.37
N HIS A 130 -4.04 -3.63 -4.08
CA HIS A 130 -2.65 -3.91 -4.40
C HIS A 130 -1.76 -3.67 -3.18
N MET A 131 -0.83 -4.59 -2.93
CA MET A 131 0.14 -4.51 -1.84
C MET A 131 1.52 -4.90 -2.33
N HIS A 132 2.55 -4.07 -2.06
CA HIS A 132 3.94 -4.51 -2.21
C HIS A 132 4.25 -5.49 -1.08
N LEU A 133 4.75 -6.67 -1.40
CA LEU A 133 5.00 -7.71 -0.41
C LEU A 133 6.18 -8.58 -0.79
N LEU A 134 7.01 -8.89 0.20
CA LEU A 134 8.15 -9.82 0.05
C LEU A 134 9.11 -9.42 -1.09
N GLU A 135 9.32 -8.11 -1.28
CA GLU A 135 10.29 -7.55 -2.20
C GLU A 135 11.73 -7.83 -1.73
N THR A 136 11.97 -7.75 -0.42
CA THR A 136 13.28 -7.92 0.19
C THR A 136 13.28 -9.00 1.28
N ALA A 137 14.47 -9.55 1.57
CA ALA A 137 14.65 -10.47 2.71
C ALA A 137 14.26 -9.82 4.05
N TYR A 138 14.41 -8.51 4.18
CA TYR A 138 14.00 -7.77 5.39
C TYR A 138 12.49 -7.82 5.60
N GLN A 139 11.69 -7.73 4.55
CA GLN A 139 10.23 -7.85 4.64
C GLN A 139 9.80 -9.25 5.07
N LYS A 140 10.48 -10.29 4.56
CA LYS A 140 10.27 -11.68 4.99
C LYS A 140 10.55 -11.85 6.48
N GLU A 141 11.70 -11.36 6.94
CA GLU A 141 12.08 -11.46 8.35
C GLU A 141 11.18 -10.62 9.25
N TYR A 142 10.77 -9.44 8.82
CA TYR A 142 9.80 -8.61 9.53
C TYR A 142 8.47 -9.36 9.73
N ALA A 143 7.93 -9.95 8.67
CA ALA A 143 6.69 -10.73 8.76
C ALA A 143 6.82 -11.86 9.79
N ARG A 144 7.92 -12.62 9.73
CA ARG A 144 8.20 -13.69 10.68
C ARG A 144 8.26 -13.19 12.14
N ARG A 145 8.94 -12.09 12.39
CA ARG A 145 9.06 -11.50 13.75
C ARG A 145 7.74 -10.98 14.28
N ARG A 146 7.00 -10.27 13.42
CA ARG A 146 5.72 -9.66 13.80
C ARG A 146 4.63 -10.68 14.05
N THR A 147 4.54 -11.71 13.20
CA THR A 147 3.36 -12.60 13.14
C THR A 147 3.64 -14.03 13.55
N GLY A 148 4.90 -14.43 13.70
CA GLY A 148 5.33 -15.81 13.97
C GLY A 148 5.20 -16.74 12.74
N THR A 149 4.79 -16.22 11.57
CA THR A 149 4.57 -17.01 10.35
C THR A 149 5.01 -16.24 9.10
N THR A 150 4.70 -16.75 7.90
CA THR A 150 4.97 -16.01 6.65
C THR A 150 3.96 -14.88 6.45
N ALA A 151 4.31 -13.89 5.61
CA ALA A 151 3.41 -12.79 5.29
C ALA A 151 2.12 -13.30 4.63
N ILE A 152 2.22 -14.27 3.73
CA ILE A 152 1.07 -14.84 3.01
C ILE A 152 0.12 -15.55 3.97
N LYS A 153 0.64 -16.41 4.85
CA LYS A 153 -0.19 -17.08 5.87
C LYS A 153 -0.88 -16.09 6.80
N HIS A 154 -0.19 -15.01 7.14
CA HIS A 154 -0.80 -13.97 7.96
C HIS A 154 -1.94 -13.27 7.23
N LEU A 155 -1.76 -12.88 5.96
CA LEU A 155 -2.82 -12.28 5.15
C LEU A 155 -3.99 -13.26 4.90
N GLU A 156 -3.70 -14.56 4.72
CA GLU A 156 -4.72 -15.59 4.64
C GLU A 156 -5.56 -15.67 5.91
N LYS A 157 -4.89 -15.70 7.08
CA LYS A 157 -5.56 -15.69 8.40
C LYS A 157 -6.45 -14.47 8.59
N LEU A 158 -6.07 -13.31 8.05
CA LEU A 158 -6.87 -12.08 8.08
C LEU A 158 -7.99 -12.07 7.03
N GLY A 159 -8.05 -13.06 6.13
CA GLY A 159 -9.07 -13.14 5.08
C GLY A 159 -8.83 -12.16 3.92
N LEU A 160 -7.60 -11.69 3.72
CA LEU A 160 -7.27 -10.64 2.74
C LEU A 160 -6.86 -11.18 1.37
N LEU A 161 -6.61 -12.49 1.26
CA LEU A 161 -6.23 -13.11 -0.01
C LEU A 161 -7.46 -13.46 -0.86
N GLY A 162 -7.29 -13.38 -2.15
CA GLY A 162 -8.35 -13.68 -3.11
C GLY A 162 -8.10 -13.06 -4.49
N PRO A 163 -9.00 -13.26 -5.45
CA PRO A 163 -8.85 -12.76 -6.82
C PRO A 163 -8.83 -11.22 -6.90
N ASN A 164 -9.26 -10.53 -5.83
CA ASN A 164 -9.23 -9.08 -5.73
C ASN A 164 -7.91 -8.53 -5.17
N MET A 165 -6.98 -9.39 -4.75
CA MET A 165 -5.69 -8.99 -4.22
C MET A 165 -4.59 -9.22 -5.26
N THR A 166 -3.77 -8.18 -5.47
CA THR A 166 -2.52 -8.27 -6.23
C THR A 166 -1.34 -8.00 -5.30
N ILE A 167 -0.42 -8.94 -5.26
CA ILE A 167 0.85 -8.82 -4.56
C ILE A 167 1.92 -8.37 -5.55
N GLY A 168 2.50 -7.18 -5.32
CA GLY A 168 3.67 -6.72 -6.05
C GLY A 168 4.94 -7.38 -5.49
N HIS A 169 5.84 -7.76 -6.39
CA HIS A 169 7.13 -8.43 -6.14
C HIS A 169 7.04 -9.93 -5.84
N GLY A 170 6.73 -10.34 -4.62
CA GLY A 170 6.65 -11.76 -4.24
C GLY A 170 7.98 -12.54 -4.39
N VAL A 171 9.14 -11.85 -4.29
CA VAL A 171 10.47 -12.46 -4.52
C VAL A 171 10.82 -13.53 -3.48
N TRP A 172 10.36 -13.32 -2.25
CA TRP A 172 10.71 -14.14 -1.09
C TRP A 172 9.59 -15.06 -0.61
N LEU A 173 8.68 -15.44 -1.51
CA LEU A 173 7.65 -16.44 -1.26
C LEU A 173 8.30 -17.80 -0.95
N THR A 174 7.70 -18.56 -0.05
CA THR A 174 8.02 -19.99 0.15
C THR A 174 7.16 -20.84 -0.80
N GLU A 175 7.49 -22.13 -0.97
CA GLU A 175 6.64 -23.06 -1.75
C GLU A 175 5.20 -23.09 -1.22
N GLU A 176 5.03 -23.13 0.11
CA GLU A 176 3.71 -23.10 0.74
C GLU A 176 2.97 -21.77 0.50
N ASP A 177 3.68 -20.63 0.49
CA ASP A 177 3.07 -19.33 0.13
C ASP A 177 2.58 -19.31 -1.32
N ILE A 178 3.29 -19.96 -2.23
CA ILE A 178 2.90 -20.11 -3.63
C ILE A 178 1.61 -20.95 -3.74
N ASP A 179 1.54 -22.07 -3.01
CA ASP A 179 0.36 -22.93 -2.98
C ASP A 179 -0.87 -22.18 -2.44
N ILE A 180 -0.73 -21.43 -1.36
CA ILE A 180 -1.79 -20.59 -0.80
C ILE A 180 -2.24 -19.52 -1.79
N THR A 181 -1.28 -18.83 -2.43
CA THR A 181 -1.58 -17.79 -3.42
C THR A 181 -2.35 -18.35 -4.61
N ALA A 182 -1.95 -19.54 -5.09
CA ALA A 182 -2.65 -20.25 -6.17
C ALA A 182 -4.05 -20.70 -5.75
N ALA A 183 -4.20 -21.28 -4.57
CA ALA A 183 -5.47 -21.79 -4.05
C ALA A 183 -6.50 -20.66 -3.82
N THR A 184 -6.05 -19.49 -3.40
CA THR A 184 -6.91 -18.31 -3.15
C THR A 184 -7.21 -17.51 -4.42
N GLY A 185 -6.51 -17.75 -5.52
CA GLY A 185 -6.63 -16.96 -6.75
C GLY A 185 -5.99 -15.55 -6.63
N THR A 186 -5.13 -15.35 -5.63
CA THR A 186 -4.40 -14.10 -5.44
C THR A 186 -3.40 -13.89 -6.59
N CYS A 187 -3.37 -12.70 -7.18
CA CYS A 187 -2.46 -12.38 -8.27
C CYS A 187 -1.09 -11.97 -7.74
N VAL A 188 -0.02 -12.39 -8.41
CA VAL A 188 1.36 -11.93 -8.15
C VAL A 188 1.85 -11.16 -9.36
N CYS A 189 2.28 -9.91 -9.13
CA CYS A 189 2.92 -9.07 -10.14
C CYS A 189 4.44 -9.09 -9.91
N HIS A 190 5.15 -9.88 -10.70
CA HIS A 190 6.61 -9.97 -10.61
C HIS A 190 7.27 -8.78 -11.29
N ASN A 191 7.88 -7.89 -10.50
CA ASN A 191 8.51 -6.66 -10.98
C ASN A 191 9.99 -6.91 -11.31
N CYS A 192 10.27 -7.74 -12.30
CA CYS A 192 11.62 -8.26 -12.59
C CYS A 192 12.70 -7.20 -12.84
N SER A 193 12.32 -5.97 -13.21
CA SER A 193 13.27 -4.87 -13.41
C SER A 193 13.69 -4.18 -12.10
N SER A 194 12.97 -4.39 -11.02
CA SER A 194 13.23 -3.76 -9.71
C SER A 194 13.57 -4.77 -8.59
N ASN A 195 13.48 -6.04 -8.88
CA ASN A 195 13.77 -7.15 -7.95
C ASN A 195 15.27 -7.48 -7.88
#